data_23431bf67a713cf096b5ff00320febf2
#
_entry.id   23431bf67a713cf096b5ff00320febf2
#
_cell.length_a   1.000
_cell.length_b   1.000
_cell.length_c   1.000
_cell.angle_alpha   90.00
_cell.angle_beta   90.00
_cell.angle_gamma   90.00
#
_symmetry.space_group_name_H-M   'P 1'
#
loop_
_entity.id
_entity.type
_entity.pdbx_description
1 polymer ?
#
loop_
_entity_poly.entity_id
_entity_poly.type
_entity_poly.pdbx_seq_one_letter_code
_entity_poly.pdbx_strand_id
1 'polypeptide(L)'
;MILNKEQFDAFSMEIATFGNIPISSQYCGIGCVFCKVHTDSYLGHYPRIPQIDEDDLLKGFEYINPKVNYVRLGAGVLVAPHTDPFLHPKIYKFIKMASEYFPEKKITTVTTGAYINEDKVDFLNSIPNYGIDLSLITMQEQREAIIPRSARERTMFLLKYGPVNKCTLMFTGNIDELKRDLDLLYSLGIDQKAKQILVRRIEHTSTSQQRLKGLSQSSIDGYEKCIEWLSVNYPKVVFTVPELKDCFRGGNNEYFIEAEEHIARQKKIISQLPKDVFINLICPISGYDYFTKAFKDYPNVQTNLVKNHLYGGSVTVAGLLNHGDIIEQFHPKRNDVMFLPEEMYNSEGRDLKGEKMEVLEQYYNAKIYLT
;
A
#
# COMPACT_ATOMS: atom_id res chain seq x y z
N MET A 1 -8.65 -1.43 27.66
CA MET A 1 -7.52 -1.16 26.73
C MET A 1 -6.29 -1.93 27.18
N ILE A 2 -5.71 -2.70 26.27
CA ILE A 2 -4.50 -3.51 26.53
C ILE A 2 -3.23 -2.73 26.10
N LEU A 3 -3.38 -1.77 25.18
CA LEU A 3 -2.29 -0.99 24.63
C LEU A 3 -1.71 0.01 25.65
N ASN A 4 -0.37 0.04 25.77
CA ASN A 4 0.31 1.13 26.46
C ASN A 4 0.33 2.40 25.58
N LYS A 5 0.84 3.53 26.10
CA LYS A 5 0.81 4.82 25.40
C LYS A 5 1.52 4.77 24.03
N GLU A 6 2.74 4.24 23.98
CA GLU A 6 3.53 4.16 22.74
C GLU A 6 2.83 3.29 21.68
N GLN A 7 2.31 2.14 22.10
CA GLN A 7 1.54 1.25 21.26
C GLN A 7 0.26 1.92 20.74
N PHE A 8 -0.42 2.68 21.62
CA PHE A 8 -1.64 3.37 21.25
C PHE A 8 -1.37 4.55 20.30
N ASP A 9 -0.30 5.29 20.49
CA ASP A 9 0.10 6.39 19.60
C ASP A 9 0.39 5.86 18.18
N ALA A 10 1.14 4.76 18.05
CA ALA A 10 1.39 4.12 16.76
C ALA A 10 0.12 3.50 16.15
N PHE A 11 -0.72 2.88 16.96
CA PHE A 11 -2.00 2.29 16.55
C PHE A 11 -2.95 3.35 15.99
N SER A 12 -3.15 4.45 16.71
CA SER A 12 -4.02 5.54 16.28
C SER A 12 -3.52 6.23 15.02
N MET A 13 -2.20 6.41 14.89
CA MET A 13 -1.58 6.97 13.69
C MET A 13 -1.76 6.06 12.46
N GLU A 14 -1.58 4.74 12.61
CA GLU A 14 -1.85 3.78 11.54
C GLU A 14 -3.28 3.88 11.03
N ILE A 15 -4.24 3.98 11.96
CA ILE A 15 -5.66 4.07 11.63
C ILE A 15 -5.99 5.39 10.93
N ALA A 16 -5.50 6.51 11.47
CA ALA A 16 -5.74 7.83 10.91
C ALA A 16 -5.14 8.01 9.51
N THR A 17 -3.97 7.40 9.28
CA THR A 17 -3.24 7.53 8.00
C THR A 17 -3.81 6.61 6.93
N PHE A 18 -4.01 5.33 7.24
CA PHE A 18 -4.26 4.31 6.24
C PHE A 18 -5.64 3.64 6.33
N GLY A 19 -6.46 3.96 7.33
CA GLY A 19 -7.70 3.24 7.60
C GLY A 19 -7.47 1.77 7.97
N ASN A 20 -6.24 1.40 8.33
CA ASN A 20 -5.89 0.06 8.78
C ASN A 20 -6.00 -0.03 10.30
N ILE A 21 -6.66 -1.04 10.81
CA ILE A 21 -6.72 -1.33 12.26
C ILE A 21 -5.83 -2.52 12.54
N PRO A 22 -4.64 -2.33 13.11
CA PRO A 22 -3.76 -3.42 13.51
C PRO A 22 -4.39 -4.20 14.65
N ILE A 23 -4.60 -5.50 14.48
CA ILE A 23 -5.27 -6.31 15.50
C ILE A 23 -4.31 -7.19 16.31
N SER A 24 -3.13 -7.43 15.80
CA SER A 24 -2.09 -8.20 16.48
C SER A 24 -0.76 -8.09 15.74
N SER A 25 0.34 -8.09 16.49
CA SER A 25 1.70 -8.30 15.99
C SER A 25 2.21 -9.73 16.24
N GLN A 26 1.31 -10.69 16.35
CA GLN A 26 1.68 -12.09 16.53
C GLN A 26 2.34 -12.64 15.27
N TYR A 27 3.32 -13.52 15.45
CA TYR A 27 3.99 -14.18 14.33
C TYR A 27 3.00 -14.99 13.48
N CYS A 28 2.98 -14.71 12.17
CA CYS A 28 2.01 -15.31 11.24
C CYS A 28 2.28 -16.80 10.97
N GLY A 29 3.53 -17.25 11.03
CA GLY A 29 3.88 -18.65 10.79
C GLY A 29 3.84 -19.12 9.32
N ILE A 30 3.25 -18.33 8.39
CA ILE A 30 3.19 -18.67 6.95
C ILE A 30 4.58 -18.61 6.31
N GLY A 31 5.42 -17.66 6.73
CA GLY A 31 6.80 -17.56 6.28
C GLY A 31 6.96 -17.14 4.81
N CYS A 32 6.03 -16.36 4.26
CA CYS A 32 6.12 -15.85 2.89
C CYS A 32 7.48 -15.19 2.63
N VAL A 33 8.19 -15.62 1.58
CA VAL A 33 9.58 -15.18 1.31
C VAL A 33 9.72 -13.69 0.99
N PHE A 34 8.67 -13.04 0.50
CA PHE A 34 8.62 -11.60 0.21
C PHE A 34 8.04 -10.78 1.36
N CYS A 35 7.68 -11.41 2.48
CA CYS A 35 7.02 -10.74 3.60
C CYS A 35 7.99 -9.77 4.28
N LYS A 36 7.68 -8.49 4.24
CA LYS A 36 8.45 -7.42 4.90
C LYS A 36 8.63 -7.68 6.39
N VAL A 37 7.60 -8.24 7.03
CA VAL A 37 7.57 -8.59 8.45
C VAL A 37 8.68 -9.55 8.87
N HIS A 38 9.10 -10.45 7.98
CA HIS A 38 10.13 -11.44 8.29
C HIS A 38 11.52 -11.06 7.78
N THR A 39 11.62 -9.96 7.03
CA THR A 39 12.83 -9.63 6.29
C THR A 39 13.44 -8.30 6.69
N ASP A 40 12.67 -7.41 7.27
CA ASP A 40 13.12 -6.03 7.50
C ASP A 40 13.57 -5.80 8.95
N SER A 41 14.87 -5.59 9.12
CA SER A 41 15.48 -5.32 10.42
C SER A 41 14.96 -4.03 11.09
N TYR A 42 14.51 -3.05 10.28
CA TYR A 42 13.97 -1.80 10.79
C TYR A 42 12.60 -1.96 11.48
N LEU A 43 11.84 -3.01 11.16
CA LEU A 43 10.58 -3.31 11.84
C LEU A 43 10.75 -3.59 13.34
N GLY A 44 11.97 -3.87 13.78
CA GLY A 44 12.32 -3.93 15.20
C GLY A 44 12.18 -2.61 15.95
N HIS A 45 12.11 -1.49 15.24
CA HIS A 45 11.92 -0.15 15.81
C HIS A 45 10.45 0.26 15.95
N TYR A 46 9.53 -0.48 15.33
CA TYR A 46 8.10 -0.20 15.45
C TYR A 46 7.48 -0.90 16.65
N PRO A 47 6.53 -0.25 17.35
CA PRO A 47 5.81 -0.86 18.45
C PRO A 47 5.09 -2.14 18.01
N ARG A 48 5.22 -3.18 18.82
CA ARG A 48 4.44 -4.40 18.64
C ARG A 48 3.07 -4.24 19.27
N ILE A 49 2.03 -4.50 18.51
CA ILE A 49 0.65 -4.48 19.01
C ILE A 49 0.31 -5.87 19.54
N PRO A 50 -0.10 -6.02 20.81
CA PRO A 50 -0.62 -7.28 21.34
C PRO A 50 -1.92 -7.66 20.62
N GLN A 51 -2.47 -8.83 20.89
CA GLN A 51 -3.84 -9.10 20.46
C GLN A 51 -4.77 -8.11 21.15
N ILE A 52 -5.38 -7.20 20.38
CA ILE A 52 -6.28 -6.18 20.91
C ILE A 52 -7.61 -6.80 21.40
N ASP A 53 -8.29 -6.12 22.28
CA ASP A 53 -9.64 -6.48 22.70
C ASP A 53 -10.72 -5.62 22.01
N GLU A 54 -11.98 -5.79 22.42
CA GLU A 54 -13.08 -5.02 21.86
C GLU A 54 -13.01 -3.52 22.22
N ASP A 55 -12.49 -3.19 23.40
CA ASP A 55 -12.37 -1.80 23.85
C ASP A 55 -11.30 -1.06 23.03
N ASP A 56 -10.16 -1.71 22.76
CA ASP A 56 -9.12 -1.18 21.87
C ASP A 56 -9.66 -1.00 20.45
N LEU A 57 -10.43 -1.96 19.95
CA LEU A 57 -11.05 -1.89 18.62
C LEU A 57 -12.02 -0.70 18.53
N LEU A 58 -12.95 -0.56 19.49
CA LEU A 58 -13.91 0.54 19.52
C LEU A 58 -13.22 1.89 19.63
N LYS A 59 -12.16 1.96 20.44
CA LYS A 59 -11.35 3.17 20.52
C LYS A 59 -10.66 3.49 19.19
N GLY A 60 -10.17 2.47 18.50
CA GLY A 60 -9.58 2.62 17.16
C GLY A 60 -10.57 3.19 16.14
N PHE A 61 -11.84 2.84 16.23
CA PHE A 61 -12.87 3.36 15.32
C PHE A 61 -12.99 4.89 15.36
N GLU A 62 -12.71 5.53 16.49
CA GLU A 62 -12.76 6.99 16.65
C GLU A 62 -11.68 7.70 15.81
N TYR A 63 -10.61 7.00 15.41
CA TYR A 63 -9.48 7.55 14.63
C TYR A 63 -9.61 7.32 13.13
N ILE A 64 -10.64 6.59 12.68
CA ILE A 64 -10.82 6.35 11.24
C ILE A 64 -11.05 7.68 10.51
N ASN A 65 -10.17 7.98 9.55
CA ASN A 65 -10.31 9.15 8.70
C ASN A 65 -11.66 9.08 7.94
N PRO A 66 -12.54 10.08 8.09
CA PRO A 66 -13.84 10.10 7.43
C PRO A 66 -13.75 10.08 5.90
N LYS A 67 -12.65 10.56 5.32
CA LYS A 67 -12.42 10.57 3.87
C LYS A 67 -12.10 9.17 3.30
N VAL A 68 -11.68 8.22 4.13
CA VAL A 68 -11.37 6.86 3.68
C VAL A 68 -12.65 6.05 3.52
N ASN A 69 -12.86 5.45 2.36
CA ASN A 69 -14.07 4.69 2.03
C ASN A 69 -14.02 3.22 2.47
N TYR A 70 -12.99 2.81 3.18
CA TYR A 70 -12.82 1.46 3.68
C TYR A 70 -12.22 1.45 5.09
N VAL A 71 -12.43 0.34 5.80
CA VAL A 71 -11.74 0.00 7.04
C VAL A 71 -11.11 -1.36 6.85
N ARG A 72 -9.82 -1.48 7.09
CA ARG A 72 -9.08 -2.74 6.92
C ARG A 72 -8.62 -3.28 8.25
N LEU A 73 -9.08 -4.48 8.61
CA LEU A 73 -8.69 -5.15 9.84
C LEU A 73 -7.45 -6.03 9.61
N GLY A 74 -6.47 -5.92 10.49
CA GLY A 74 -5.29 -6.78 10.53
C GLY A 74 -4.11 -6.34 9.66
N ALA A 75 -4.23 -5.24 8.90
CA ALA A 75 -3.10 -4.66 8.18
C ALA A 75 -2.39 -3.62 9.04
N GLY A 76 -1.12 -3.35 8.74
CA GLY A 76 -0.34 -2.30 9.36
C GLY A 76 0.90 -1.96 8.53
N VAL A 77 1.31 -0.69 8.58
CA VAL A 77 2.52 -0.14 7.96
C VAL A 77 3.44 0.41 9.05
N LEU A 78 2.87 1.11 10.04
CA LEU A 78 3.59 1.78 11.14
C LEU A 78 3.72 0.93 12.39
N VAL A 79 3.13 -0.26 12.41
CA VAL A 79 3.23 -1.20 13.53
C VAL A 79 3.84 -2.51 13.06
N ALA A 80 4.68 -3.10 13.88
CA ALA A 80 5.40 -4.32 13.51
C ALA A 80 5.00 -5.50 14.41
N PRO A 81 5.09 -6.67 13.85
CA PRO A 81 4.74 -7.07 12.49
C PRO A 81 3.22 -7.27 12.40
N HIS A 82 2.62 -6.97 11.25
CA HIS A 82 1.24 -7.39 11.04
C HIS A 82 1.17 -8.89 10.73
N THR A 83 0.08 -9.52 11.14
CA THR A 83 -0.16 -10.96 10.97
C THR A 83 -1.36 -11.20 10.07
N ASP A 84 -1.55 -12.46 9.64
CA ASP A 84 -2.81 -12.83 9.00
C ASP A 84 -3.97 -12.60 10.00
N PRO A 85 -4.98 -11.79 9.64
CA PRO A 85 -6.03 -11.40 10.58
C PRO A 85 -6.81 -12.58 11.13
N PHE A 86 -6.91 -13.69 10.40
CA PHE A 86 -7.65 -14.87 10.83
C PHE A 86 -6.91 -15.72 11.89
N LEU A 87 -5.72 -15.32 12.29
CA LEU A 87 -5.08 -15.83 13.51
C LEU A 87 -5.63 -15.21 14.80
N HIS A 88 -6.31 -14.06 14.69
CA HIS A 88 -6.91 -13.44 15.86
C HIS A 88 -8.21 -14.16 16.27
N PRO A 89 -8.34 -14.66 17.52
CA PRO A 89 -9.48 -15.50 17.93
C PRO A 89 -10.82 -14.81 17.82
N LYS A 90 -10.86 -13.48 17.90
CA LYS A 90 -12.08 -12.67 17.84
C LYS A 90 -12.31 -12.03 16.47
N ILE A 91 -11.57 -12.37 15.41
CA ILE A 91 -11.63 -11.70 14.11
C ILE A 91 -13.06 -11.64 13.55
N TYR A 92 -13.81 -12.72 13.63
CA TYR A 92 -15.19 -12.77 13.12
C TYR A 92 -16.11 -11.79 13.86
N LYS A 93 -15.94 -11.67 15.18
CA LYS A 93 -16.64 -10.66 15.98
C LYS A 93 -16.21 -9.24 15.59
N PHE A 94 -14.92 -9.00 15.40
CA PHE A 94 -14.37 -7.70 15.00
C PHE A 94 -14.88 -7.25 13.63
N ILE A 95 -14.96 -8.17 12.66
CA ILE A 95 -15.54 -7.90 11.34
C ILE A 95 -16.99 -7.45 11.47
N LYS A 96 -17.80 -8.15 12.29
CA LYS A 96 -19.18 -7.79 12.54
C LYS A 96 -19.30 -6.42 13.21
N MET A 97 -18.53 -6.17 14.26
CA MET A 97 -18.51 -4.88 14.97
C MET A 97 -18.15 -3.73 14.04
N ALA A 98 -17.11 -3.89 13.20
CA ALA A 98 -16.70 -2.88 12.23
C ALA A 98 -17.78 -2.61 11.18
N SER A 99 -18.44 -3.66 10.69
CA SER A 99 -19.56 -3.56 9.74
C SER A 99 -20.77 -2.81 10.32
N GLU A 100 -21.11 -3.07 11.57
CA GLU A 100 -22.20 -2.40 12.27
C GLU A 100 -21.88 -0.94 12.61
N TYR A 101 -20.62 -0.64 12.92
CA TYR A 101 -20.18 0.72 13.26
C TYR A 101 -20.03 1.62 12.02
N PHE A 102 -19.61 1.05 10.88
CA PHE A 102 -19.38 1.75 9.62
C PHE A 102 -20.22 1.14 8.48
N PRO A 103 -21.55 1.24 8.50
CA PRO A 103 -22.41 0.60 7.51
C PRO A 103 -22.19 1.15 6.08
N GLU A 104 -21.69 2.38 5.96
CA GLU A 104 -21.38 3.06 4.68
C GLU A 104 -19.99 2.76 4.14
N LYS A 105 -19.08 2.21 4.97
CA LYS A 105 -17.70 1.92 4.54
C LYS A 105 -17.54 0.44 4.18
N LYS A 106 -16.63 0.16 3.26
CA LYS A 106 -16.23 -1.23 2.98
C LYS A 106 -15.31 -1.75 4.08
N ILE A 107 -15.69 -2.85 4.71
CA ILE A 107 -14.84 -3.55 5.69
C ILE A 107 -14.03 -4.62 4.94
N THR A 108 -12.71 -4.65 5.12
CA THR A 108 -11.85 -5.62 4.44
C THR A 108 -10.84 -6.27 5.39
N THR A 109 -10.38 -7.45 5.00
CA THR A 109 -9.22 -8.12 5.58
C THR A 109 -8.30 -8.56 4.46
N VAL A 110 -6.98 -8.43 4.65
CA VAL A 110 -5.98 -8.97 3.71
C VAL A 110 -5.48 -10.30 4.25
N THR A 111 -5.61 -11.35 3.47
CA THR A 111 -5.19 -12.69 3.88
C THR A 111 -4.71 -13.52 2.68
N THR A 112 -3.89 -14.53 2.96
CA THR A 112 -3.57 -15.59 1.99
C THR A 112 -4.65 -16.67 1.94
N GLY A 113 -5.60 -16.66 2.88
CA GLY A 113 -6.61 -17.68 3.07
C GLY A 113 -6.17 -18.85 3.96
N ALA A 114 -4.91 -18.87 4.42
CA ALA A 114 -4.34 -20.02 5.14
C ALA A 114 -5.03 -20.36 6.46
N TYR A 115 -5.58 -19.34 7.13
CA TYR A 115 -6.15 -19.47 8.48
C TYR A 115 -7.67 -19.27 8.54
N ILE A 116 -8.34 -19.09 7.40
CA ILE A 116 -9.80 -18.98 7.39
C ILE A 116 -10.43 -20.31 7.76
N ASN A 117 -11.42 -20.25 8.66
CA ASN A 117 -12.27 -21.38 8.93
C ASN A 117 -13.40 -21.43 7.88
N GLU A 118 -13.44 -22.51 7.11
CA GLU A 118 -14.42 -22.76 6.04
C GLU A 118 -15.87 -22.72 6.57
N ASP A 119 -16.10 -23.24 7.77
CA ASP A 119 -17.44 -23.22 8.43
C ASP A 119 -17.95 -21.79 8.73
N LYS A 120 -17.10 -20.78 8.65
CA LYS A 120 -17.44 -19.37 8.86
C LYS A 120 -17.68 -18.59 7.57
N VAL A 121 -17.53 -19.20 6.41
CA VAL A 121 -17.67 -18.49 5.15
C VAL A 121 -19.08 -17.98 4.92
N ASP A 122 -20.11 -18.76 5.29
CA ASP A 122 -21.51 -18.31 5.20
C ASP A 122 -21.78 -17.12 6.13
N PHE A 123 -21.20 -17.13 7.33
CA PHE A 123 -21.26 -15.96 8.21
C PHE A 123 -20.62 -14.74 7.58
N LEU A 124 -19.43 -14.86 6.97
CA LEU A 124 -18.77 -13.76 6.28
C LEU A 124 -19.59 -13.25 5.07
N ASN A 125 -20.22 -14.15 4.32
CA ASN A 125 -21.12 -13.81 3.22
C ASN A 125 -22.38 -13.07 3.68
N SER A 126 -22.82 -13.27 4.92
CA SER A 126 -23.99 -12.60 5.47
C SER A 126 -23.74 -11.14 5.85
N ILE A 127 -22.48 -10.68 5.87
CA ILE A 127 -22.11 -9.30 6.23
C ILE A 127 -22.07 -8.44 4.96
N PRO A 128 -22.99 -7.49 4.77
CA PRO A 128 -23.25 -6.88 3.45
C PRO A 128 -22.12 -6.00 2.93
N ASN A 129 -21.39 -5.31 3.82
CA ASN A 129 -20.30 -4.41 3.45
C ASN A 129 -18.90 -5.01 3.69
N TYR A 130 -18.81 -6.33 3.96
CA TYR A 130 -17.55 -7.02 4.15
C TYR A 130 -17.01 -7.60 2.84
N GLY A 131 -15.69 -7.75 2.75
CA GLY A 131 -15.03 -8.45 1.66
C GLY A 131 -13.59 -8.83 1.98
N ILE A 132 -13.14 -9.92 1.39
CA ILE A 132 -11.81 -10.47 1.56
C ILE A 132 -10.90 -9.99 0.42
N ASP A 133 -9.78 -9.37 0.76
CA ASP A 133 -8.69 -9.07 -0.16
C ASP A 133 -7.69 -10.24 -0.14
N LEU A 134 -7.78 -11.13 -1.11
CA LEU A 134 -6.93 -12.32 -1.19
C LEU A 134 -5.57 -12.00 -1.79
N SER A 135 -4.51 -12.27 -1.04
CA SER A 135 -3.13 -12.23 -1.52
C SER A 135 -2.78 -13.58 -2.12
N LEU A 136 -3.06 -13.75 -3.40
CA LEU A 136 -2.86 -15.02 -4.11
C LEU A 136 -1.40 -15.25 -4.45
N ILE A 137 -0.67 -14.19 -4.82
CA ILE A 137 0.70 -14.21 -5.34
C ILE A 137 0.74 -14.92 -6.68
N THR A 138 0.65 -16.23 -6.69
CA THR A 138 0.39 -17.13 -7.83
C THR A 138 -0.41 -18.34 -7.34
N MET A 139 -1.10 -19.02 -8.21
CA MET A 139 -1.78 -20.29 -7.95
C MET A 139 -1.02 -21.49 -8.54
N GLN A 140 0.16 -21.24 -9.14
CA GLN A 140 1.02 -22.26 -9.72
C GLN A 140 1.86 -22.99 -8.66
N GLU A 141 2.59 -24.02 -9.06
CA GLU A 141 3.42 -24.86 -8.16
C GLU A 141 4.44 -24.06 -7.34
N GLN A 142 4.97 -22.97 -7.89
CA GLN A 142 5.87 -22.05 -7.18
C GLN A 142 5.24 -21.43 -5.93
N ARG A 143 3.91 -21.40 -5.82
CA ARG A 143 3.22 -20.97 -4.61
C ARG A 143 3.59 -21.85 -3.41
N GLU A 144 3.83 -23.12 -3.59
CA GLU A 144 4.16 -24.05 -2.50
C GLU A 144 5.54 -23.74 -1.88
N ALA A 145 6.45 -23.14 -2.66
CA ALA A 145 7.71 -22.63 -2.14
C ALA A 145 7.54 -21.31 -1.34
N ILE A 146 6.41 -20.64 -1.50
CA ILE A 146 6.12 -19.33 -0.94
C ILE A 146 5.13 -19.44 0.24
N ILE A 147 4.11 -20.31 0.11
CA ILE A 147 3.01 -20.50 1.06
C ILE A 147 2.72 -21.99 1.21
N PRO A 148 2.41 -22.50 2.41
CA PRO A 148 2.10 -23.91 2.64
C PRO A 148 0.98 -24.46 1.74
N ARG A 149 1.09 -25.73 1.32
CA ARG A 149 0.13 -26.39 0.43
C ARG A 149 -1.33 -26.34 0.94
N SER A 150 -1.53 -26.51 2.24
CA SER A 150 -2.85 -26.41 2.89
C SER A 150 -3.54 -25.06 2.67
N ALA A 151 -2.76 -24.00 2.46
CA ALA A 151 -3.31 -22.67 2.15
C ALA A 151 -3.93 -22.62 0.75
N ARG A 152 -3.42 -23.42 -0.21
CA ARG A 152 -3.93 -23.45 -1.59
C ARG A 152 -5.37 -23.98 -1.64
N GLU A 153 -5.65 -25.06 -0.94
CA GLU A 153 -7.00 -25.66 -0.91
C GLU A 153 -8.02 -24.70 -0.31
N ARG A 154 -7.69 -24.09 0.83
CA ARG A 154 -8.54 -23.05 1.45
C ARG A 154 -8.71 -21.82 0.58
N THR A 155 -7.65 -21.38 -0.09
CA THR A 155 -7.74 -20.25 -1.04
C THR A 155 -8.68 -20.59 -2.19
N MET A 156 -8.60 -21.80 -2.75
CA MET A 156 -9.54 -22.25 -3.80
C MET A 156 -10.99 -22.32 -3.29
N PHE A 157 -11.19 -22.76 -2.06
CA PHE A 157 -12.51 -22.75 -1.43
C PHE A 157 -13.05 -21.31 -1.32
N LEU A 158 -12.23 -20.36 -0.86
CA LEU A 158 -12.62 -18.95 -0.77
C LEU A 158 -12.91 -18.31 -2.12
N LEU A 159 -12.12 -18.61 -3.15
CA LEU A 159 -12.39 -18.13 -4.51
C LEU A 159 -13.75 -18.59 -5.02
N LYS A 160 -14.17 -19.80 -4.68
CA LYS A 160 -15.47 -20.35 -5.08
C LYS A 160 -16.63 -19.79 -4.25
N TYR A 161 -16.49 -19.77 -2.95
CA TYR A 161 -17.61 -19.60 -2.02
C TYR A 161 -17.52 -18.38 -1.11
N GLY A 162 -16.35 -17.75 -0.96
CA GLY A 162 -16.14 -16.63 -0.04
C GLY A 162 -16.57 -15.26 -0.62
N PRO A 163 -16.69 -14.23 0.23
CA PRO A 163 -17.01 -12.87 -0.16
C PRO A 163 -15.74 -12.15 -0.67
N VAL A 164 -15.21 -12.61 -1.81
CA VAL A 164 -13.98 -12.06 -2.39
C VAL A 164 -14.23 -10.65 -2.91
N ASN A 165 -13.50 -9.67 -2.37
CA ASN A 165 -13.53 -8.29 -2.81
C ASN A 165 -12.40 -7.97 -3.79
N LYS A 166 -11.21 -8.55 -3.55
CA LYS A 166 -10.02 -8.30 -4.36
C LYS A 166 -9.13 -9.53 -4.42
N CYS A 167 -8.55 -9.79 -5.58
CA CYS A 167 -7.49 -10.77 -5.76
C CYS A 167 -6.20 -10.06 -6.15
N THR A 168 -5.11 -10.33 -5.44
CA THR A 168 -3.79 -9.78 -5.77
C THR A 168 -2.88 -10.90 -6.25
N LEU A 169 -2.46 -10.81 -7.50
CA LEU A 169 -1.42 -11.63 -8.11
C LEU A 169 -0.11 -10.86 -8.14
N MET A 170 1.00 -11.57 -8.14
CA MET A 170 2.32 -10.98 -8.31
C MET A 170 2.96 -11.50 -9.58
N PHE A 171 3.47 -10.58 -10.40
CA PHE A 171 4.28 -10.94 -11.55
C PHE A 171 5.64 -11.43 -11.08
N THR A 172 5.93 -12.69 -11.36
CA THR A 172 7.16 -13.40 -10.95
C THR A 172 8.26 -13.35 -12.04
N GLY A 173 8.00 -12.64 -13.16
CA GLY A 173 8.87 -12.60 -14.34
C GLY A 173 8.42 -13.52 -15.48
N ASN A 174 7.36 -14.31 -15.28
CA ASN A 174 6.85 -15.26 -16.28
C ASN A 174 5.39 -14.94 -16.64
N ILE A 175 5.17 -14.46 -17.88
CA ILE A 175 3.84 -14.10 -18.40
C ILE A 175 2.93 -15.33 -18.52
N ASP A 176 3.47 -16.49 -18.90
CA ASP A 176 2.65 -17.71 -19.07
C ASP A 176 2.10 -18.22 -17.73
N GLU A 177 2.83 -18.04 -16.64
CA GLU A 177 2.34 -18.35 -15.29
C GLU A 177 1.22 -17.40 -14.89
N LEU A 178 1.43 -16.11 -15.07
CA LEU A 178 0.42 -15.10 -14.79
C LEU A 178 -0.85 -15.34 -15.65
N LYS A 179 -0.67 -15.72 -16.91
CA LYS A 179 -1.79 -16.08 -17.79
C LYS A 179 -2.61 -17.23 -17.21
N ARG A 180 -1.97 -18.31 -16.80
CA ARG A 180 -2.66 -19.46 -16.18
C ARG A 180 -3.41 -19.05 -14.90
N ASP A 181 -2.84 -18.15 -14.10
CA ASP A 181 -3.50 -17.64 -12.91
C ASP A 181 -4.74 -16.81 -13.26
N LEU A 182 -4.64 -15.94 -14.26
CA LEU A 182 -5.76 -15.13 -14.72
C LEU A 182 -6.85 -15.99 -15.35
N ASP A 183 -6.49 -16.94 -16.23
CA ASP A 183 -7.44 -17.89 -16.83
C ASP A 183 -8.21 -18.66 -15.76
N LEU A 184 -7.53 -19.08 -14.67
CA LEU A 184 -8.17 -19.72 -13.54
C LEU A 184 -9.17 -18.78 -12.83
N LEU A 185 -8.79 -17.53 -12.54
CA LEU A 185 -9.67 -16.58 -11.88
C LEU A 185 -10.91 -16.28 -12.75
N TYR A 186 -10.73 -16.10 -14.06
CA TYR A 186 -11.82 -15.88 -15.00
C TYR A 186 -12.74 -17.12 -15.11
N SER A 187 -12.17 -18.33 -15.14
CA SER A 187 -12.96 -19.56 -15.14
C SER A 187 -13.81 -19.76 -13.89
N LEU A 188 -13.40 -19.16 -12.76
CA LEU A 188 -14.15 -19.15 -11.50
C LEU A 188 -15.13 -17.95 -11.39
N GLY A 189 -15.22 -17.12 -12.43
CA GLY A 189 -16.08 -15.93 -12.45
C GLY A 189 -15.63 -14.81 -11.50
N ILE A 190 -14.36 -14.78 -11.10
CA ILE A 190 -13.84 -13.78 -10.17
C ILE A 190 -13.86 -12.38 -10.79
N ASP A 191 -13.69 -12.26 -12.10
CA ASP A 191 -13.80 -10.99 -12.84
C ASP A 191 -15.20 -10.34 -12.79
N GLN A 192 -16.22 -11.13 -12.42
CA GLN A 192 -17.59 -10.66 -12.21
C GLN A 192 -17.94 -10.48 -10.73
N LYS A 193 -17.31 -11.25 -9.84
CA LYS A 193 -17.62 -11.34 -8.42
C LYS A 193 -16.79 -10.36 -7.60
N ALA A 194 -15.49 -10.27 -7.85
CA ALA A 194 -14.59 -9.37 -7.14
C ALA A 194 -14.63 -7.95 -7.72
N LYS A 195 -14.47 -6.95 -6.86
CA LYS A 195 -14.34 -5.56 -7.28
C LYS A 195 -13.10 -5.37 -8.16
N GLN A 196 -12.01 -6.12 -7.89
CA GLN A 196 -10.73 -5.91 -8.54
C GLN A 196 -9.89 -7.19 -8.60
N ILE A 197 -9.28 -7.44 -9.75
CA ILE A 197 -8.11 -8.33 -9.89
C ILE A 197 -6.92 -7.40 -10.10
N LEU A 198 -5.96 -7.46 -9.17
CA LEU A 198 -4.77 -6.61 -9.18
C LEU A 198 -3.53 -7.44 -9.46
N VAL A 199 -2.74 -7.01 -10.43
CA VAL A 199 -1.40 -7.54 -10.68
C VAL A 199 -0.37 -6.55 -10.16
N ARG A 200 0.58 -7.06 -9.37
CA ARG A 200 1.68 -6.28 -8.80
C ARG A 200 3.02 -6.85 -9.23
N ARG A 201 4.02 -6.00 -9.33
CA ARG A 201 5.41 -6.43 -9.34
C ARG A 201 5.79 -6.94 -7.95
N ILE A 202 6.66 -7.95 -7.87
CA ILE A 202 7.31 -8.31 -6.61
C ILE A 202 8.23 -7.16 -6.22
N GLU A 203 7.88 -6.47 -5.15
CA GLU A 203 8.73 -5.48 -4.52
C GLU A 203 9.61 -6.15 -3.47
N HIS A 204 10.84 -5.68 -3.38
CA HIS A 204 11.76 -6.10 -2.35
C HIS A 204 12.28 -4.87 -1.60
N THR A 205 12.49 -5.02 -0.31
CA THR A 205 13.21 -4.06 0.50
C THR A 205 14.71 -4.38 0.45
N SER A 206 15.54 -3.49 0.97
CA SER A 206 16.99 -3.69 1.04
C SER A 206 17.38 -5.01 1.75
N THR A 207 16.57 -5.48 2.68
CA THR A 207 16.82 -6.69 3.48
C THR A 207 16.14 -7.95 2.93
N SER A 208 15.09 -7.81 2.10
CA SER A 208 14.36 -8.96 1.55
C SER A 208 15.01 -9.59 0.33
N GLN A 209 15.96 -8.92 -0.32
CA GLN A 209 16.62 -9.37 -1.56
C GLN A 209 17.21 -10.77 -1.47
N GLN A 210 17.83 -11.10 -0.34
CA GLN A 210 18.49 -12.42 -0.18
C GLN A 210 17.50 -13.59 -0.14
N ARG A 211 16.29 -13.37 0.40
CA ARG A 211 15.24 -14.40 0.49
C ARG A 211 14.50 -14.60 -0.83
N LEU A 212 14.51 -13.58 -1.67
CA LEU A 212 13.92 -13.64 -3.02
C LEU A 212 14.84 -14.29 -4.06
N LYS A 213 16.02 -14.77 -3.66
CA LYS A 213 16.92 -15.54 -4.53
C LYS A 213 16.17 -16.77 -5.08
N GLY A 214 15.96 -16.80 -6.40
CA GLY A 214 15.24 -17.88 -7.10
C GLY A 214 13.82 -17.54 -7.52
N LEU A 215 13.21 -16.47 -6.98
CA LEU A 215 12.11 -15.82 -7.65
C LEU A 215 12.76 -14.87 -8.65
N SER A 216 12.53 -15.06 -9.95
CA SER A 216 13.10 -14.17 -10.97
C SER A 216 12.76 -12.72 -10.58
N GLN A 217 13.79 -11.91 -10.34
CA GLN A 217 13.57 -10.47 -10.18
C GLN A 217 12.91 -10.03 -11.47
N SER A 218 11.62 -9.72 -11.43
CA SER A 218 11.00 -9.06 -12.55
C SER A 218 11.74 -7.73 -12.72
N SER A 219 12.58 -7.65 -13.75
CA SER A 219 13.16 -6.37 -14.16
C SER A 219 12.01 -5.39 -14.41
N ILE A 220 12.25 -4.10 -14.26
CA ILE A 220 11.27 -3.08 -14.64
C ILE A 220 10.80 -3.35 -16.08
N ASP A 221 11.73 -3.62 -16.99
CA ASP A 221 11.44 -3.92 -18.41
C ASP A 221 10.55 -5.16 -18.59
N GLY A 222 10.75 -6.21 -17.81
CA GLY A 222 9.89 -7.40 -17.84
C GLY A 222 8.47 -7.10 -17.37
N TYR A 223 8.33 -6.22 -16.37
CA TYR A 223 7.04 -5.79 -15.88
C TYR A 223 6.33 -4.85 -16.85
N GLU A 224 7.06 -3.97 -17.55
CA GLU A 224 6.52 -3.12 -18.62
C GLU A 224 5.87 -3.99 -19.74
N LYS A 225 6.59 -4.98 -20.24
CA LYS A 225 6.05 -5.94 -21.22
C LYS A 225 4.84 -6.70 -20.70
N CYS A 226 4.85 -7.06 -19.41
CA CYS A 226 3.70 -7.70 -18.78
C CYS A 226 2.47 -6.78 -18.78
N ILE A 227 2.63 -5.49 -18.48
CA ILE A 227 1.53 -4.52 -18.46
C ILE A 227 0.97 -4.28 -19.86
N GLU A 228 1.82 -4.12 -20.87
CA GLU A 228 1.40 -4.02 -22.27
C GLU A 228 0.56 -5.23 -22.66
N TRP A 229 1.02 -6.43 -22.33
CA TRP A 229 0.31 -7.67 -22.60
C TRP A 229 -1.04 -7.74 -21.84
N LEU A 230 -1.07 -7.35 -20.53
CA LEU A 230 -2.30 -7.30 -19.72
C LEU A 230 -3.33 -6.35 -20.32
N SER A 231 -2.91 -5.16 -20.74
CA SER A 231 -3.81 -4.14 -21.28
C SER A 231 -4.55 -4.60 -22.54
N VAL A 232 -3.91 -5.48 -23.33
CA VAL A 232 -4.51 -6.06 -24.53
C VAL A 232 -5.40 -7.26 -24.23
N ASN A 233 -4.92 -8.17 -23.37
CA ASN A 233 -5.55 -9.48 -23.18
C ASN A 233 -6.54 -9.53 -22.00
N TYR A 234 -6.35 -8.68 -20.98
CA TYR A 234 -7.16 -8.64 -19.76
C TYR A 234 -7.47 -7.19 -19.34
N PRO A 235 -8.26 -6.43 -20.13
CA PRO A 235 -8.46 -4.98 -19.94
C PRO A 235 -9.14 -4.60 -18.61
N LYS A 236 -9.76 -5.54 -17.92
CA LYS A 236 -10.35 -5.32 -16.58
C LYS A 236 -9.36 -5.52 -15.43
N VAL A 237 -8.18 -6.07 -15.70
CA VAL A 237 -7.16 -6.28 -14.68
C VAL A 237 -6.47 -4.96 -14.39
N VAL A 238 -6.40 -4.62 -13.11
CA VAL A 238 -5.66 -3.45 -12.63
C VAL A 238 -4.22 -3.87 -12.32
N PHE A 239 -3.29 -2.97 -12.53
CA PHE A 239 -1.88 -3.21 -12.21
C PHE A 239 -1.28 -2.03 -11.46
N THR A 240 -0.30 -2.31 -10.61
CA THR A 240 0.44 -1.24 -9.95
C THR A 240 1.47 -0.63 -10.90
N VAL A 241 1.59 0.69 -10.83
CA VAL A 241 2.57 1.44 -11.61
C VAL A 241 3.77 1.75 -10.71
N PRO A 242 4.93 1.13 -10.96
CA PRO A 242 6.12 1.39 -10.15
C PRO A 242 6.72 2.78 -10.39
N GLU A 243 6.54 3.30 -11.60
CA GLU A 243 6.98 4.62 -12.05
C GLU A 243 5.97 5.18 -13.07
N LEU A 244 5.78 6.50 -13.07
CA LEU A 244 4.89 7.18 -14.01
C LEU A 244 5.57 7.32 -15.38
N LYS A 245 5.52 6.28 -16.20
CA LYS A 245 6.02 6.26 -17.58
C LYS A 245 4.88 6.13 -18.59
N ASP A 246 5.04 6.73 -19.77
CA ASP A 246 4.00 6.71 -20.81
C ASP A 246 3.57 5.29 -21.23
N CYS A 247 4.47 4.29 -21.14
CA CYS A 247 4.14 2.88 -21.40
C CYS A 247 3.10 2.29 -20.44
N PHE A 248 2.91 2.90 -19.26
CA PHE A 248 1.93 2.48 -18.26
C PHE A 248 0.61 3.23 -18.33
N ARG A 249 0.41 4.14 -19.29
CA ARG A 249 -0.83 4.93 -19.43
C ARG A 249 -2.05 4.13 -19.91
N GLY A 250 -1.91 2.84 -20.22
CA GLY A 250 -3.02 2.00 -20.69
C GLY A 250 -4.10 1.78 -19.63
N GLY A 251 -5.38 1.86 -20.04
CA GLY A 251 -6.54 1.66 -19.18
C GLY A 251 -6.88 2.84 -18.26
N ASN A 252 -7.85 2.66 -17.37
CA ASN A 252 -8.19 3.61 -16.30
C ASN A 252 -7.13 3.52 -15.19
N ASN A 253 -6.00 4.15 -15.40
CA ASN A 253 -4.92 4.13 -14.42
C ASN A 253 -5.03 5.34 -13.50
N GLU A 254 -5.57 5.11 -12.30
CA GLU A 254 -5.78 6.12 -11.25
C GLU A 254 -4.50 6.89 -10.94
N TYR A 255 -3.32 6.25 -10.97
CA TYR A 255 -2.03 6.91 -10.67
C TYR A 255 -1.70 8.07 -11.63
N PHE A 256 -2.05 7.94 -12.93
CA PHE A 256 -1.82 9.03 -13.87
C PHE A 256 -2.85 10.14 -13.72
N ILE A 257 -4.10 9.81 -13.39
CA ILE A 257 -5.15 10.80 -13.10
C ILE A 257 -4.73 11.64 -11.89
N GLU A 258 -4.34 10.99 -10.80
CA GLU A 258 -3.84 11.66 -9.59
C GLU A 258 -2.63 12.55 -9.90
N ALA A 259 -1.63 12.04 -10.63
CA ALA A 259 -0.45 12.82 -10.98
C ALA A 259 -0.77 14.06 -11.83
N GLU A 260 -1.69 13.97 -12.79
CA GLU A 260 -2.16 15.13 -13.59
C GLU A 260 -2.90 16.15 -12.73
N GLU A 261 -3.72 15.70 -11.78
CA GLU A 261 -4.39 16.58 -10.82
C GLU A 261 -3.38 17.31 -9.93
N HIS A 262 -2.34 16.60 -9.43
CA HIS A 262 -1.26 17.21 -8.65
C HIS A 262 -0.50 18.27 -9.49
N ILE A 263 -0.12 17.94 -10.72
CA ILE A 263 0.54 18.87 -11.64
C ILE A 263 -0.33 20.11 -11.90
N ALA A 264 -1.61 19.91 -12.14
CA ALA A 264 -2.54 21.02 -12.36
C ALA A 264 -2.64 21.95 -11.12
N ARG A 265 -2.74 21.35 -9.92
CA ARG A 265 -2.76 22.08 -8.65
C ARG A 265 -1.46 22.87 -8.44
N GLN A 266 -0.32 22.23 -8.67
CA GLN A 266 1.00 22.86 -8.55
C GLN A 266 1.15 24.03 -9.53
N LYS A 267 0.80 23.89 -10.79
CA LYS A 267 0.82 24.95 -11.80
C LYS A 267 -0.06 26.14 -11.40
N LYS A 268 -1.23 25.86 -10.82
CA LYS A 268 -2.12 26.91 -10.30
C LYS A 268 -1.47 27.68 -9.16
N ILE A 269 -0.82 27.02 -8.20
CA ILE A 269 -0.12 27.69 -7.10
C ILE A 269 1.06 28.50 -7.65
N ILE A 270 1.88 27.92 -8.55
CA ILE A 270 3.03 28.59 -9.17
C ILE A 270 2.60 29.88 -9.88
N SER A 271 1.46 29.88 -10.57
CA SER A 271 0.96 31.08 -11.27
C SER A 271 0.58 32.23 -10.34
N GLN A 272 0.39 31.97 -9.04
CA GLN A 272 0.05 32.95 -8.00
C GLN A 272 1.28 33.46 -7.23
N LEU A 273 2.43 32.80 -7.39
CA LEU A 273 3.67 33.20 -6.73
C LEU A 273 4.41 34.29 -7.53
N PRO A 274 5.20 35.15 -6.88
CA PRO A 274 6.10 36.06 -7.57
C PRO A 274 7.06 35.32 -8.50
N LYS A 275 7.36 35.90 -9.66
CA LYS A 275 8.19 35.24 -10.71
C LYS A 275 9.63 34.98 -10.30
N ASP A 276 10.13 35.71 -9.33
CA ASP A 276 11.48 35.58 -8.78
C ASP A 276 11.59 34.54 -7.65
N VAL A 277 10.47 33.94 -7.22
CA VAL A 277 10.45 32.86 -6.23
C VAL A 277 10.98 31.58 -6.85
N PHE A 278 11.95 30.96 -6.19
CA PHE A 278 12.51 29.67 -6.59
C PHE A 278 11.79 28.52 -5.86
N ILE A 279 11.37 27.54 -6.64
CA ILE A 279 10.51 26.46 -6.17
C ILE A 279 11.23 25.13 -6.29
N ASN A 280 11.33 24.41 -5.17
CA ASN A 280 11.83 23.05 -5.13
C ASN A 280 10.67 22.06 -5.03
N LEU A 281 10.51 21.21 -6.03
CA LEU A 281 9.51 20.15 -6.07
C LEU A 281 10.16 18.85 -5.62
N ILE A 282 9.75 18.30 -4.50
CA ILE A 282 10.25 17.03 -3.97
C ILE A 282 9.46 15.89 -4.60
N CYS A 283 10.16 14.99 -5.28
CA CYS A 283 9.56 13.88 -6.00
C CYS A 283 10.14 12.54 -5.55
N PRO A 284 9.30 11.53 -5.30
CA PRO A 284 9.76 10.15 -5.17
C PRO A 284 10.21 9.59 -6.51
N ILE A 285 10.88 8.45 -6.51
CA ILE A 285 11.33 7.79 -7.75
C ILE A 285 10.15 7.58 -8.71
N SER A 286 8.98 7.17 -8.20
CA SER A 286 7.81 6.86 -9.03
C SER A 286 7.32 8.03 -9.88
N GLY A 287 7.51 9.28 -9.45
CA GLY A 287 7.02 10.47 -10.14
C GLY A 287 8.11 11.34 -10.78
N TYR A 288 9.38 11.14 -10.45
CA TYR A 288 10.45 12.10 -10.75
C TYR A 288 10.54 12.49 -12.22
N ASP A 289 10.66 11.54 -13.13
CA ASP A 289 10.79 11.82 -14.56
C ASP A 289 9.54 12.48 -15.14
N TYR A 290 8.38 12.05 -14.68
CA TYR A 290 7.09 12.57 -15.12
C TYR A 290 6.91 14.04 -14.73
N PHE A 291 7.16 14.38 -13.47
CA PHE A 291 7.09 15.74 -12.98
C PHE A 291 8.19 16.62 -13.58
N THR A 292 9.42 16.11 -13.75
CA THR A 292 10.51 16.84 -14.42
C THR A 292 10.11 17.25 -15.84
N LYS A 293 9.49 16.34 -16.60
CA LYS A 293 8.98 16.63 -17.95
C LYS A 293 7.84 17.67 -17.92
N ALA A 294 6.95 17.59 -16.92
CA ALA A 294 5.81 18.51 -16.80
C ALA A 294 6.19 19.95 -16.46
N PHE A 295 7.33 20.15 -15.79
CA PHE A 295 7.84 21.46 -15.35
C PHE A 295 9.08 21.95 -16.11
N LYS A 296 9.49 21.29 -17.18
CA LYS A 296 10.68 21.65 -17.98
C LYS A 296 10.70 23.09 -18.50
N ASP A 297 9.52 23.68 -18.73
CA ASP A 297 9.36 25.05 -19.26
C ASP A 297 9.21 26.12 -18.14
N TYR A 298 9.39 25.71 -16.88
CA TYR A 298 9.32 26.60 -15.71
C TYR A 298 10.74 26.83 -15.14
N PRO A 299 11.42 27.94 -15.52
CA PRO A 299 12.85 28.12 -15.19
C PRO A 299 13.12 28.32 -13.70
N ASN A 300 12.11 28.66 -12.93
CA ASN A 300 12.17 28.84 -11.48
C ASN A 300 11.68 27.62 -10.68
N VAL A 301 11.41 26.49 -11.34
CA VAL A 301 11.00 25.24 -10.71
C VAL A 301 12.09 24.18 -10.93
N GLN A 302 12.54 23.58 -9.85
CA GLN A 302 13.47 22.46 -9.86
C GLN A 302 12.83 21.24 -9.25
N THR A 303 12.78 20.14 -9.99
CA THR A 303 12.40 18.82 -9.46
C THR A 303 13.60 18.18 -8.76
N ASN A 304 13.39 17.63 -7.59
CA ASN A 304 14.41 17.03 -6.76
C ASN A 304 13.99 15.61 -6.39
N LEU A 305 14.82 14.66 -6.81
CA LEU A 305 14.59 13.24 -6.48
C LEU A 305 14.94 12.97 -5.01
N VAL A 306 14.00 12.40 -4.29
CA VAL A 306 14.22 11.85 -2.94
C VAL A 306 13.85 10.38 -2.93
N LYS A 307 14.78 9.52 -2.50
CA LYS A 307 14.60 8.08 -2.38
C LYS A 307 14.12 7.72 -1.00
N ASN A 308 13.27 6.71 -0.90
CA ASN A 308 12.89 6.16 0.38
C ASN A 308 14.04 5.34 0.97
N HIS A 309 14.65 5.79 2.06
CA HIS A 309 15.70 5.08 2.78
C HIS A 309 15.12 4.24 3.93
N LEU A 310 13.96 4.62 4.45
CA LEU A 310 13.32 3.88 5.55
C LEU A 310 13.03 2.43 5.14
N TYR A 311 12.44 2.23 3.97
CA TYR A 311 12.16 0.91 3.40
C TYR A 311 13.27 0.46 2.44
N GLY A 312 13.84 1.37 1.68
CA GLY A 312 14.87 1.08 0.68
C GLY A 312 14.39 0.16 -0.44
N GLY A 313 15.34 -0.51 -1.10
CA GLY A 313 15.06 -1.49 -2.15
C GLY A 313 14.30 -0.91 -3.34
N SER A 314 13.19 -1.53 -3.70
CA SER A 314 12.32 -1.13 -4.82
C SER A 314 11.13 -0.26 -4.41
N VAL A 315 11.13 0.29 -3.19
CA VAL A 315 10.06 1.17 -2.70
C VAL A 315 10.21 2.55 -3.30
N THR A 316 9.23 2.98 -4.10
CA THR A 316 9.31 4.18 -4.96
C THR A 316 8.22 5.21 -4.71
N VAL A 317 7.23 4.90 -3.83
CA VAL A 317 6.00 5.70 -3.68
C VAL A 317 6.15 6.88 -2.71
N ALA A 318 5.41 7.96 -2.98
CA ALA A 318 5.42 9.21 -2.21
C ALA A 318 4.98 9.02 -0.76
N GLY A 319 3.89 8.31 -0.52
CA GLY A 319 3.30 8.12 0.81
C GLY A 319 4.17 7.33 1.81
N LEU A 320 5.33 6.85 1.39
CA LEU A 320 6.30 6.19 2.25
C LEU A 320 7.59 7.01 2.48
N LEU A 321 7.69 8.23 1.94
CA LEU A 321 8.74 9.19 2.30
C LEU A 321 8.49 9.77 3.69
N ASN A 322 9.56 10.17 4.36
CA ASN A 322 9.52 10.86 5.64
C ASN A 322 10.51 12.05 5.65
N HIS A 323 10.46 12.85 6.70
CA HIS A 323 11.34 14.03 6.84
C HIS A 323 12.82 13.66 6.81
N GLY A 324 13.21 12.55 7.42
CA GLY A 324 14.59 12.08 7.41
C GLY A 324 15.10 11.81 6.00
N ASP A 325 14.28 11.22 5.12
CA ASP A 325 14.65 10.99 3.73
C ASP A 325 14.92 12.30 2.99
N ILE A 326 14.13 13.35 3.26
CA ILE A 326 14.30 14.67 2.65
C ILE A 326 15.55 15.37 3.21
N ILE A 327 15.69 15.43 4.53
CA ILE A 327 16.80 16.13 5.20
C ILE A 327 18.16 15.52 4.79
N GLU A 328 18.22 14.20 4.65
CA GLU A 328 19.45 13.50 4.27
C GLU A 328 19.88 13.76 2.81
N GLN A 329 18.91 13.91 1.90
CA GLN A 329 19.20 13.90 0.46
C GLN A 329 19.03 15.25 -0.23
N PHE A 330 18.25 16.17 0.36
CA PHE A 330 17.93 17.44 -0.27
C PHE A 330 18.70 18.59 0.39
N HIS A 331 19.67 19.15 -0.34
CA HIS A 331 20.53 20.25 0.10
C HIS A 331 20.50 21.38 -0.94
N PRO A 332 19.43 22.17 -0.98
CA PRO A 332 19.27 23.19 -2.03
C PRO A 332 20.20 24.40 -1.82
N LYS A 333 20.67 24.98 -2.90
CA LYS A 333 21.40 26.25 -2.87
C LYS A 333 20.49 27.44 -2.62
N ARG A 334 19.24 27.34 -3.06
CA ARG A 334 18.16 28.31 -2.86
C ARG A 334 16.86 27.58 -2.59
N ASN A 335 16.12 28.02 -1.59
CA ASN A 335 14.89 27.35 -1.19
C ASN A 335 13.86 28.38 -0.66
N ASP A 336 13.16 29.05 -1.59
CA ASP A 336 12.14 30.02 -1.21
C ASP A 336 10.81 29.31 -0.88
N VAL A 337 10.48 28.28 -1.70
CA VAL A 337 9.26 27.49 -1.58
C VAL A 337 9.56 26.01 -1.86
N MET A 338 8.94 25.11 -1.10
CA MET A 338 8.97 23.68 -1.34
C MET A 338 7.57 23.14 -1.63
N PHE A 339 7.47 22.24 -2.59
CA PHE A 339 6.28 21.43 -2.82
C PHE A 339 6.57 20.00 -2.39
N LEU A 340 5.71 19.47 -1.50
CA LEU A 340 5.80 18.10 -1.01
C LEU A 340 4.54 17.32 -1.40
N PRO A 341 4.67 16.01 -1.68
CA PRO A 341 3.50 15.14 -1.86
C PRO A 341 2.62 15.13 -0.60
N GLU A 342 1.31 15.40 -0.76
CA GLU A 342 0.39 15.38 0.39
C GLU A 342 0.27 14.00 1.02
N GLU A 343 0.52 12.93 0.26
CA GLU A 343 0.49 11.54 0.72
C GLU A 343 1.58 11.21 1.75
N MET A 344 2.58 12.06 1.92
CA MET A 344 3.57 11.91 3.00
C MET A 344 2.95 12.10 4.38
N TYR A 345 1.80 12.77 4.46
CA TYR A 345 1.21 13.19 5.72
C TYR A 345 -0.15 12.53 5.97
N ASN A 346 -0.39 12.18 7.22
CA ASN A 346 -1.69 11.69 7.66
C ASN A 346 -2.69 12.86 7.86
N SER A 347 -3.92 12.53 8.29
CA SER A 347 -4.98 13.50 8.56
C SER A 347 -4.64 14.51 9.67
N GLU A 348 -3.62 14.23 10.50
CA GLU A 348 -3.12 15.13 11.55
C GLU A 348 -1.91 15.98 11.07
N GLY A 349 -1.53 15.90 9.80
CA GLY A 349 -0.38 16.58 9.22
C GLY A 349 0.97 16.03 9.70
N ARG A 350 1.03 14.73 10.02
CA ARG A 350 2.25 14.05 10.47
C ARG A 350 2.75 13.05 9.43
N ASP A 351 4.07 13.00 9.26
CA ASP A 351 4.72 11.98 8.43
C ASP A 351 4.75 10.59 9.10
N LEU A 352 5.35 9.60 8.43
CA LEU A 352 5.48 8.22 8.93
C LEU A 352 6.23 8.07 10.26
N LYS A 353 7.03 9.08 10.65
CA LYS A 353 7.73 9.11 11.95
C LYS A 353 7.03 9.97 12.99
N GLY A 354 5.85 10.50 12.65
CA GLY A 354 5.03 11.34 13.53
C GLY A 354 5.46 12.80 13.56
N GLU A 355 6.37 13.22 12.69
CA GLU A 355 6.84 14.60 12.61
C GLU A 355 5.87 15.48 11.81
N LYS A 356 5.64 16.71 12.28
CA LYS A 356 4.78 17.68 11.62
C LYS A 356 5.54 18.45 10.54
N MET A 357 4.83 18.90 9.51
CA MET A 357 5.37 19.66 8.38
C MET A 357 6.19 20.88 8.80
N GLU A 358 5.79 21.56 9.88
CA GLU A 358 6.47 22.72 10.40
C GLU A 358 7.94 22.48 10.77
N VAL A 359 8.32 21.22 11.04
CA VAL A 359 9.71 20.83 11.30
C VAL A 359 10.57 21.05 10.04
N LEU A 360 10.06 20.68 8.86
CA LEU A 360 10.75 20.93 7.60
C LEU A 360 10.75 22.42 7.22
N GLU A 361 9.64 23.14 7.46
CA GLU A 361 9.58 24.58 7.23
C GLU A 361 10.66 25.33 8.04
N GLN A 362 10.82 24.97 9.32
CA GLN A 362 11.86 25.53 10.18
C GLN A 362 13.27 25.13 9.74
N TYR A 363 13.47 23.85 9.41
CA TYR A 363 14.78 23.32 8.98
C TYR A 363 15.29 24.03 7.72
N TYR A 364 14.41 24.18 6.72
CA TYR A 364 14.78 24.78 5.43
C TYR A 364 14.55 26.29 5.36
N ASN A 365 13.93 26.89 6.37
CA ASN A 365 13.47 28.29 6.35
C ASN A 365 12.70 28.62 5.05
N ALA A 366 11.79 27.77 4.65
CA ALA A 366 11.04 27.84 3.41
C ALA A 366 9.55 27.59 3.67
N LYS A 367 8.69 28.20 2.85
CA LYS A 367 7.27 27.89 2.88
C LYS A 367 7.00 26.57 2.18
N ILE A 368 6.22 25.71 2.81
CA ILE A 368 5.86 24.39 2.25
C ILE A 368 4.39 24.41 1.77
N TYR A 369 4.17 23.82 0.60
CA TYR A 369 2.85 23.52 0.05
C TYR A 369 2.72 22.00 -0.11
N LEU A 370 1.64 21.43 0.41
CA LEU A 370 1.25 20.05 0.15
C LEU A 370 0.44 20.00 -1.15
N THR A 371 0.86 19.14 -2.05
CA THR A 371 0.30 19.12 -3.41
C THR A 371 0.22 17.70 -3.96
#